data_5a7611c3806eebdfa627df63c8ff761f
#
_entry.id   5a7611c3806eebdfa627df63c8ff761f
#
_cell.length_a   1.000
_cell.length_b   1.000
_cell.length_c   1.000
_cell.angle_alpha   90.00
_cell.angle_beta   90.00
_cell.angle_gamma   90.00
#
_symmetry.space_group_name_H-M   'P 1'
#
loop_
_entity.id
_entity.type
_entity.pdbx_description
1 polymer ?
#
loop_
_entity_poly.entity_id
_entity_poly.type
_entity_poly.pdbx_seq_one_letter_code
_entity_poly.pdbx_strand_id
1 'polypeptide(L)'
;MKISEIKNILKQLKEVSFVLPNGNNVPPHFHITELGIISKEYIDCGGTIRKDKTANFQLWTADDLDHRIEPEKIIDIIDIAENSIGLGDLEVEVEYQTETIGKYGLEFVEGTFHLSSTQTDCLAKDKCGITEKPELPSDTSSCXSPTTGCC
;
A
#
# COMPACT_ATOMS: atom_id res chain seq x y z
N MET A 1 5.20 5.74 -1.27
CA MET A 1 5.61 6.83 -0.32
C MET A 1 6.72 6.31 0.57
N LYS A 2 7.78 7.12 0.78
CA LYS A 2 8.94 6.72 1.58
C LYS A 2 8.86 7.16 3.03
N ILE A 3 9.68 6.55 3.88
CA ILE A 3 9.76 6.86 5.33
C ILE A 3 10.00 8.36 5.55
N SER A 4 10.95 8.96 4.80
CA SER A 4 11.27 10.39 4.95
C SER A 4 10.06 11.30 4.63
N GLU A 5 9.27 10.93 3.63
CA GLU A 5 8.07 11.67 3.26
C GLU A 5 7.02 11.60 4.37
N ILE A 6 6.81 10.40 4.92
CA ILE A 6 5.86 10.18 6.03
C ILE A 6 6.27 11.01 7.24
N LYS A 7 7.55 10.99 7.64
CA LYS A 7 8.05 11.79 8.77
C LYS A 7 7.80 13.29 8.55
N ASN A 8 7.99 13.77 7.33
CA ASN A 8 7.77 15.19 7.02
C ASN A 8 6.28 15.57 7.08
N ILE A 9 5.41 14.67 6.65
CA ILE A 9 3.96 14.86 6.73
C ILE A 9 3.52 14.86 8.20
N LEU A 10 3.92 13.85 8.97
CA LEU A 10 3.53 13.70 10.38
C LEU A 10 3.87 14.94 11.22
N LYS A 11 5.01 15.59 10.95
CA LYS A 11 5.41 16.82 11.66
C LYS A 11 4.40 17.98 11.49
N GLN A 12 3.55 17.90 10.50
CA GLN A 12 2.59 18.96 10.18
C GLN A 12 1.16 18.60 10.57
N LEU A 13 0.92 17.35 11.00
CA LEU A 13 -0.40 16.86 11.35
C LEU A 13 -0.67 17.01 12.84
N LYS A 14 -1.94 17.23 13.18
CA LYS A 14 -2.44 17.20 14.55
C LYS A 14 -3.01 15.84 14.92
N GLU A 15 -3.48 15.11 13.93
CA GLU A 15 -4.05 13.77 14.10
C GLU A 15 -3.76 12.94 12.85
N VAL A 16 -3.80 11.63 12.99
CA VAL A 16 -3.52 10.70 11.90
C VAL A 16 -4.77 9.90 11.59
N SER A 17 -5.10 9.80 10.31
CA SER A 17 -6.22 8.99 9.84
C SER A 17 -5.83 8.25 8.56
N PHE A 18 -6.48 7.10 8.37
CA PHE A 18 -6.26 6.26 7.19
C PHE A 18 -7.60 5.93 6.52
N VAL A 19 -7.60 5.93 5.20
CA VAL A 19 -8.76 5.58 4.37
C VAL A 19 -8.40 4.35 3.53
N LEU A 20 -9.27 3.36 3.51
CA LEU A 20 -9.13 2.13 2.72
C LEU A 20 -9.46 2.39 1.24
N PRO A 21 -9.04 1.51 0.31
CA PRO A 21 -9.34 1.71 -1.12
C PRO A 21 -10.83 1.78 -1.45
N ASN A 22 -11.69 1.21 -0.60
CA ASN A 22 -13.15 1.26 -0.79
C ASN A 22 -13.79 2.55 -0.23
N GLY A 23 -12.97 3.48 0.29
CA GLY A 23 -13.44 4.74 0.85
C GLY A 23 -13.80 4.70 2.34
N ASN A 24 -13.76 3.53 2.97
CA ASN A 24 -14.05 3.43 4.41
C ASN A 24 -12.84 3.89 5.22
N ASN A 25 -13.10 4.52 6.36
CA ASN A 25 -12.04 4.90 7.28
C ASN A 25 -11.56 3.69 8.10
N VAL A 26 -10.26 3.60 8.34
CA VAL A 26 -9.73 2.78 9.43
C VAL A 26 -10.22 3.41 10.74
N PRO A 27 -10.74 2.64 11.69
CA PRO A 27 -11.23 3.22 12.96
C PRO A 27 -10.16 4.10 13.63
N PRO A 28 -10.54 5.25 14.20
CA PRO A 28 -9.53 6.22 14.70
C PRO A 28 -8.74 5.73 15.92
N HIS A 29 -9.18 4.63 16.54
CA HIS A 29 -8.50 3.99 17.68
C HIS A 29 -7.54 2.86 17.21
N PHE A 30 -7.00 3.00 16.01
CA PHE A 30 -6.02 2.04 15.49
C PHE A 30 -4.69 2.15 16.26
N HIS A 31 -3.95 1.05 16.26
CA HIS A 31 -2.59 0.95 16.78
C HIS A 31 -1.65 0.64 15.62
N ILE A 32 -0.40 1.05 15.75
CA ILE A 32 0.69 0.51 14.93
C ILE A 32 1.33 -0.59 15.76
N THR A 33 1.12 -1.83 15.40
CA THR A 33 1.61 -2.99 16.16
C THR A 33 3.00 -3.42 15.73
N GLU A 34 3.36 -3.14 14.50
CA GLU A 34 4.70 -3.46 13.98
C GLU A 34 5.16 -2.34 13.05
N LEU A 35 6.46 -2.07 13.14
CA LEU A 35 7.19 -1.30 12.14
C LEU A 35 8.52 -2.01 11.89
N GLY A 36 8.74 -2.46 10.68
CA GLY A 36 9.92 -3.26 10.39
C GLY A 36 10.34 -3.23 8.93
N ILE A 37 11.30 -4.10 8.61
CA ILE A 37 11.81 -4.27 7.24
C ILE A 37 11.37 -5.63 6.73
N ILE A 38 10.65 -5.66 5.62
CA ILE A 38 10.41 -6.90 4.89
C ILE A 38 11.44 -6.99 3.77
N SER A 39 12.20 -8.09 3.76
CA SER A 39 13.12 -8.42 2.68
C SER A 39 12.58 -9.62 1.92
N LYS A 40 12.40 -9.47 0.62
CA LYS A 40 11.88 -10.52 -0.24
C LYS A 40 12.95 -10.88 -1.27
N GLU A 41 13.32 -12.16 -1.35
CA GLU A 41 14.19 -12.68 -2.40
C GLU A 41 13.40 -13.74 -3.18
N TYR A 42 13.35 -13.61 -4.49
CA TYR A 42 12.49 -14.46 -5.31
C TYR A 42 13.02 -14.58 -6.75
N ILE A 43 12.49 -15.54 -7.49
CA ILE A 43 12.78 -15.73 -8.91
C ILE A 43 11.51 -15.35 -9.69
N ASP A 44 11.66 -14.49 -10.68
CA ASP A 44 10.55 -14.14 -11.56
C ASP A 44 10.31 -15.23 -12.61
N CYS A 45 9.22 -15.13 -13.36
CA CYS A 45 8.85 -16.14 -14.36
C CYS A 45 9.85 -16.25 -15.52
N GLY A 46 10.75 -15.27 -15.67
CA GLY A 46 11.85 -15.31 -16.65
C GLY A 46 13.15 -15.90 -16.10
N GLY A 47 13.15 -16.40 -14.85
CA GLY A 47 14.31 -17.00 -14.21
C GLY A 47 15.29 -16.00 -13.58
N THR A 48 14.91 -14.72 -13.47
CA THR A 48 15.79 -13.70 -12.89
C THR A 48 15.60 -13.63 -11.36
N ILE A 49 16.70 -13.66 -10.61
CA ILE A 49 16.67 -13.47 -9.15
C ILE A 49 16.48 -11.99 -8.86
N ARG A 50 15.52 -11.70 -7.99
CA ARG A 50 15.20 -10.34 -7.57
C ARG A 50 15.22 -10.23 -6.04
N LYS A 51 15.51 -9.03 -5.55
CA LYS A 51 15.55 -8.73 -4.13
C LYS A 51 14.89 -7.37 -3.92
N ASP A 52 13.88 -7.35 -3.09
CA ASP A 52 13.15 -6.12 -2.73
C ASP A 52 13.16 -5.93 -1.23
N LYS A 53 13.11 -4.68 -0.81
CA LYS A 53 12.94 -4.32 0.61
C LYS A 53 11.87 -3.24 0.72
N THR A 54 10.97 -3.42 1.70
CA THR A 54 9.96 -2.42 2.05
C THR A 54 9.98 -2.18 3.55
N ALA A 55 9.60 -0.97 3.95
CA ALA A 55 9.25 -0.68 5.34
C ALA A 55 7.82 -1.13 5.54
N ASN A 56 7.57 -1.96 6.55
CA ASN A 56 6.23 -2.48 6.82
C ASN A 56 5.65 -1.81 8.06
N PHE A 57 4.47 -1.23 7.92
CA PHE A 57 3.63 -0.77 9.05
C PHE A 57 2.44 -1.72 9.16
N GLN A 58 2.22 -2.26 10.35
CA GLN A 58 1.01 -3.06 10.58
C GLN A 58 0.04 -2.28 11.45
N LEU A 59 -1.17 -2.08 10.94
CA LEU A 59 -2.27 -1.41 11.65
C LEU A 59 -3.22 -2.46 12.23
N TRP A 60 -3.66 -2.21 13.45
CA TRP A 60 -4.60 -3.09 14.16
C TRP A 60 -5.58 -2.25 14.97
N THR A 61 -6.80 -2.72 15.14
CA THR A 61 -7.82 -2.05 15.95
C THR A 61 -8.28 -3.00 17.05
N ALA A 62 -8.39 -2.46 18.26
CA ALA A 62 -8.85 -3.17 19.45
C ALA A 62 -10.19 -2.56 19.93
N ASP A 63 -10.61 -2.94 21.11
CA ASP A 63 -11.86 -2.45 21.70
C ASP A 63 -11.67 -1.20 22.58
N ASP A 64 -10.47 -0.63 22.59
CA ASP A 64 -10.13 0.58 23.38
C ASP A 64 -10.50 1.85 22.59
N LEU A 65 -11.78 2.09 22.45
CA LEU A 65 -12.37 3.09 21.56
C LEU A 65 -11.85 4.54 21.78
N ASP A 66 -11.30 4.82 22.96
CA ASP A 66 -10.76 6.15 23.30
C ASP A 66 -9.28 6.32 22.88
N HIS A 67 -8.63 5.25 22.44
CA HIS A 67 -7.22 5.33 22.00
C HIS A 67 -7.08 6.25 20.79
N ARG A 68 -6.03 7.08 20.80
CA ARG A 68 -5.61 7.89 19.63
C ARG A 68 -4.10 7.92 19.59
N ILE A 69 -3.54 7.49 18.51
CA ILE A 69 -2.08 7.57 18.34
C ILE A 69 -1.72 8.98 17.83
N GLU A 70 -0.80 9.61 18.52
CA GLU A 70 -0.31 10.95 18.17
C GLU A 70 0.71 10.86 17.04
N PRO A 71 0.76 11.86 16.12
CA PRO A 71 1.78 11.86 15.06
C PRO A 71 3.21 11.74 15.59
N GLU A 72 3.51 12.41 16.71
CA GLU A 72 4.82 12.37 17.36
C GLU A 72 5.18 10.95 17.78
N LYS A 73 4.20 10.18 18.28
CA LYS A 73 4.42 8.79 18.68
C LYS A 73 4.83 7.92 17.48
N ILE A 74 4.24 8.18 16.32
CA ILE A 74 4.61 7.46 15.10
C ILE A 74 6.04 7.82 14.67
N ILE A 75 6.41 9.10 14.77
CA ILE A 75 7.78 9.55 14.48
C ILE A 75 8.77 8.85 15.42
N ASP A 76 8.45 8.78 16.72
CA ASP A 76 9.30 8.09 17.71
C ASP A 76 9.50 6.61 17.34
N ILE A 77 8.45 5.92 16.90
CA ILE A 77 8.53 4.52 16.48
C ILE A 77 9.43 4.39 15.25
N ILE A 78 9.30 5.30 14.29
CA ILE A 78 10.17 5.32 13.10
C ILE A 78 11.63 5.55 13.52
N ASP A 79 11.89 6.52 14.39
CA ASP A 79 13.24 6.83 14.87
C ASP A 79 13.87 5.63 15.58
N ILE A 80 13.09 4.91 16.40
CA ILE A 80 13.54 3.67 17.06
C ILE A 80 13.91 2.63 15.98
N ALA A 81 13.08 2.46 14.98
CA ALA A 81 13.34 1.47 13.91
C ALA A 81 14.58 1.85 13.08
N GLU A 82 14.75 3.14 12.77
CA GLU A 82 15.93 3.61 12.06
C GLU A 82 17.21 3.30 12.85
N ASN A 83 17.19 3.55 14.16
CA ASN A 83 18.36 3.36 15.02
C ASN A 83 18.63 1.91 15.41
N SER A 84 17.59 1.11 15.60
CA SER A 84 17.70 -0.25 16.19
C SER A 84 17.84 -1.35 15.15
N ILE A 85 17.12 -1.22 14.02
CA ILE A 85 17.13 -2.26 12.98
C ILE A 85 17.62 -1.74 11.62
N GLY A 86 18.06 -0.49 11.58
CA GLY A 86 18.58 0.10 10.34
C GLY A 86 17.51 0.32 9.28
N LEU A 87 16.31 0.69 9.69
CA LEU A 87 15.23 1.01 8.74
C LEU A 87 15.68 2.16 7.85
N GLY A 88 15.96 1.92 6.62
CA GLY A 88 16.38 2.96 5.67
C GLY A 88 15.19 3.75 5.12
N ASP A 89 15.47 4.64 4.19
CA ASP A 89 14.41 5.43 3.52
C ASP A 89 13.70 4.55 2.47
N LEU A 90 13.03 3.50 2.94
CA LEU A 90 12.36 2.51 2.11
C LEU A 90 10.94 2.96 1.74
N GLU A 91 10.41 2.41 0.64
CA GLU A 91 8.99 2.52 0.33
C GLU A 91 8.18 1.79 1.39
N VAL A 92 7.07 2.39 1.78
CA VAL A 92 6.21 1.86 2.84
C VAL A 92 5.11 0.97 2.24
N GLU A 93 4.95 -0.20 2.85
CA GLU A 93 3.81 -1.10 2.66
C GLU A 93 3.04 -1.12 3.99
N VAL A 94 1.72 -1.02 3.92
CA VAL A 94 0.88 -1.05 5.13
C VAL A 94 0.09 -2.36 5.14
N GLU A 95 0.11 -3.06 6.27
CA GLU A 95 -0.74 -4.22 6.52
C GLU A 95 -1.93 -3.81 7.38
N TYR A 96 -3.12 -4.24 6.97
CA TYR A 96 -4.34 -4.02 7.74
C TYR A 96 -5.29 -5.19 7.56
N GLN A 97 -5.95 -5.58 8.67
CA GLN A 97 -6.89 -6.71 8.71
C GLN A 97 -8.25 -6.30 8.13
N THR A 98 -8.60 -6.93 7.03
CA THR A 98 -9.97 -6.92 6.50
C THR A 98 -10.50 -8.35 6.60
N GLU A 99 -10.87 -9.02 5.51
CA GLU A 99 -11.18 -10.46 5.52
C GLU A 99 -9.91 -11.28 5.84
N THR A 100 -8.79 -10.77 5.39
CA THR A 100 -7.46 -11.30 5.68
C THR A 100 -6.52 -10.11 5.86
N ILE A 101 -5.26 -10.35 6.19
CA ILE A 101 -4.28 -9.25 6.21
C ILE A 101 -4.07 -8.79 4.77
N GLY A 102 -4.56 -7.61 4.45
CA GLY A 102 -4.32 -6.96 3.18
C GLY A 102 -3.02 -6.18 3.21
N LYS A 103 -2.35 -6.11 2.06
CA LYS A 103 -1.15 -5.30 1.86
C LYS A 103 -1.48 -4.13 0.94
N TYR A 104 -1.11 -2.95 1.36
CA TYR A 104 -1.49 -1.72 0.69
C TYR A 104 -0.27 -0.82 0.49
N GLY A 105 -0.28 -0.08 -0.61
CA GLY A 105 0.60 1.08 -0.74
C GLY A 105 0.07 2.23 0.13
N LEU A 106 0.81 3.31 0.20
CA LEU A 106 0.45 4.47 1.02
C LEU A 106 0.59 5.75 0.20
N GLU A 107 -0.44 6.59 0.24
CA GLU A 107 -0.47 7.90 -0.39
C GLU A 107 -0.99 8.91 0.62
N PHE A 108 -0.75 10.21 0.39
CA PHE A 108 -1.25 11.27 1.26
C PHE A 108 -2.03 12.27 0.41
N VAL A 109 -3.31 12.40 0.71
CA VAL A 109 -4.22 13.25 -0.08
C VAL A 109 -5.09 14.04 0.88
N GLU A 110 -5.13 15.35 0.70
CA GLU A 110 -6.02 16.25 1.45
C GLU A 110 -6.00 16.07 2.97
N GLY A 111 -4.81 15.84 3.54
CA GLY A 111 -4.64 15.76 4.99
C GLY A 111 -4.82 14.36 5.58
N THR A 112 -5.04 13.35 4.77
CA THR A 112 -5.34 11.97 5.19
C THR A 112 -4.45 10.98 4.46
N PHE A 113 -4.03 9.93 5.14
CA PHE A 113 -3.31 8.83 4.51
C PHE A 113 -4.31 7.88 3.84
N HIS A 114 -4.06 7.57 2.58
CA HIS A 114 -4.87 6.63 1.79
C HIS A 114 -4.11 5.35 1.55
N LEU A 115 -4.70 4.24 1.94
CA LEU A 115 -4.21 2.90 1.63
C LEU A 115 -4.58 2.59 0.18
N SER A 116 -3.59 2.42 -0.69
CA SER A 116 -3.85 2.16 -2.10
C SER A 116 -3.73 0.67 -2.42
N SER A 117 -4.58 0.18 -3.31
CA SER A 117 -4.58 -1.23 -3.72
C SER A 117 -3.25 -1.59 -4.40
N THR A 118 -2.69 -2.71 -4.01
CA THR A 118 -1.52 -3.28 -4.68
C THR A 118 -1.96 -4.31 -5.71
N GLN A 119 -1.15 -4.52 -6.73
CA GLN A 119 -1.47 -5.45 -7.80
C GLN A 119 -0.28 -6.36 -8.10
N THR A 120 -0.60 -7.59 -8.47
CA THR A 120 0.43 -8.49 -9.00
C THR A 120 0.66 -8.16 -10.48
N ASP A 121 1.91 -8.30 -10.93
CA ASP A 121 2.27 -8.05 -12.33
C ASP A 121 3.36 -9.04 -12.78
N CYS A 122 3.48 -9.19 -14.07
CA CYS A 122 4.57 -9.97 -14.67
C CYS A 122 5.83 -9.09 -14.76
N LEU A 123 6.87 -9.49 -14.04
CA LEU A 123 8.14 -8.74 -13.99
C LEU A 123 9.10 -9.11 -15.15
N ALA A 124 8.71 -10.09 -15.96
CA ALA A 124 9.54 -10.60 -17.06
C ALA A 124 8.77 -10.57 -18.39
N LYS A 125 8.06 -9.47 -18.66
CA LYS A 125 7.21 -9.32 -19.85
C LYS A 125 7.94 -9.64 -21.15
N ASP A 126 9.20 -9.20 -21.27
CA ASP A 126 10.03 -9.43 -22.44
C ASP A 126 10.34 -10.91 -22.68
N LYS A 127 10.43 -11.70 -21.60
CA LYS A 127 10.76 -13.14 -21.67
C LYS A 127 9.52 -14.02 -21.75
N CYS A 128 8.37 -13.53 -21.24
CA CYS A 128 7.11 -14.28 -21.20
C CYS A 128 6.29 -14.12 -22.49
N GLY A 129 6.71 -13.26 -23.40
CA GLY A 129 5.98 -12.99 -24.64
C GLY A 129 4.63 -12.32 -24.45
N ILE A 130 4.40 -11.73 -23.26
CA ILE A 130 3.17 -10.99 -22.98
C ILE A 130 3.36 -9.59 -23.56
N THR A 131 2.73 -9.32 -24.69
CA THR A 131 2.66 -7.97 -25.23
C THR A 131 1.68 -7.15 -24.41
N GLU A 132 2.07 -5.93 -24.09
CA GLU A 132 1.14 -5.00 -23.42
C GLU A 132 -0.10 -4.82 -24.31
N LYS A 133 -1.28 -5.07 -23.76
CA LYS A 133 -2.52 -4.74 -24.45
C LYS A 133 -2.54 -3.24 -24.69
N PRO A 134 -2.72 -2.78 -25.94
CA PRO A 134 -2.93 -1.36 -26.17
C PRO A 134 -4.19 -0.93 -25.41
N GLU A 135 -4.09 0.14 -24.66
CA GLU A 135 -5.25 0.73 -24.00
C GLU A 135 -6.26 1.12 -25.09
N LEU A 136 -7.42 0.49 -25.09
CA LEU A 136 -8.50 0.88 -25.98
C LEU A 136 -8.96 2.29 -25.57
N PRO A 137 -9.03 3.22 -26.49
CA PRO A 137 -9.66 4.51 -26.18
C PRO A 137 -11.11 4.24 -25.78
N SER A 138 -11.53 4.89 -24.70
CA SER A 138 -12.91 4.83 -24.22
C SER A 138 -13.81 5.59 -25.18
N ASP A 139 -14.27 4.95 -26.24
CA ASP A 139 -15.31 5.51 -27.07
C ASP A 139 -16.68 5.16 -26.51
N THR A 140 -17.28 6.13 -25.88
CA THR A 140 -18.71 6.15 -25.60
C THR A 140 -19.45 6.41 -26.89
N SER A 141 -20.05 5.39 -27.49
CA SER A 141 -21.32 5.59 -28.20
C SER A 141 -21.93 4.28 -28.72
N SER A 142 -23.15 4.09 -28.24
CA SER A 142 -24.33 3.68 -29.00
C SER A 142 -24.42 2.27 -29.55
N CYS A 143 -25.38 1.66 -28.95
CA CYS A 143 -26.24 0.51 -29.33
C CYS A 143 -26.29 0.03 -30.76
N UNK A 144 -26.31 -1.17 -30.97
CA UNK A 144 -26.85 -1.75 -32.06
C UNK A 144 -27.27 -3.11 -31.80
N SER A 145 -28.03 -3.49 -32.38
CA SER A 145 -28.89 -4.67 -32.22
C SER A 145 -28.28 -5.93 -32.84
N PRO A 146 -28.77 -7.07 -32.42
CA PRO A 146 -28.14 -8.35 -32.72
C PRO A 146 -28.63 -8.96 -34.02
N THR A 147 -27.78 -9.64 -34.75
CA THR A 147 -28.20 -10.76 -35.58
C THR A 147 -27.10 -11.80 -35.77
N THR A 148 -27.48 -12.97 -35.38
CA THR A 148 -27.18 -14.32 -35.91
C THR A 148 -25.74 -14.82 -35.97
N GLY A 149 -25.50 -15.90 -35.28
CA GLY A 149 -25.16 -17.16 -35.88
C GLY A 149 -23.88 -17.81 -35.38
N CYS A 150 -24.05 -18.77 -34.59
CA CYS A 150 -23.58 -20.15 -34.62
C CYS A 150 -22.10 -20.49 -34.85
N CYS A 151 -21.68 -21.36 -34.05
CA CYS A 151 -20.64 -22.37 -33.94
C CYS A 151 -19.52 -22.01 -33.03
#